data_ae20c21e45e733d74000cbd86780f397
#
_entry.id   ae20c21e45e733d74000cbd86780f397
#
_cell.length_a   1.000
_cell.length_b   1.000
_cell.length_c   1.000
_cell.angle_alpha   90.00
_cell.angle_beta   90.00
_cell.angle_gamma   90.00
#
_symmetry.space_group_name_H-M   'P 1'
#
loop_
_entity.id
_entity.type
_entity.pdbx_description
1 polymer ?
#
loop_
_entity_poly.entity_id
_entity_poly.type
_entity_poly.pdbx_seq_one_letter_code
_entity_poly.pdbx_strand_id
1 'polypeptide(L)'
;MRKLSGKDLFFMAMGSTIGAGIITNTGAAIGMAGSGVIIAYLMAFAVMFIANLPTMFFTTVHPVMSPQYVMTSWISKKVAGFWLYCQIFAAFAQAYMGVAFGTYLTSIFTGISTSAAACIIVTLFFLLNLLDLKTSAKVQNIVTSILLIVLLSFIILGLGKCDMNQLFSKESLLFGGTRGIFDACAAVLFGVGGCTIIMNFGPQIENPKRNIPKMTIITFICAFLAFGLVAFVGSGVAPLAEVAGKPMTYQAQIIYPGNWYLLFVIGGALLAIVTTINAHYQRYWSSILRGVDEGWLPEFMGKRNKHGIPW
;
A
#
# COMPACT_ATOMS: atom_id res chain seq x y z
N MET A 1 10.63 20.78 14.04
CA MET A 1 10.53 19.35 13.67
C MET A 1 11.48 19.07 12.50
N ARG A 2 12.18 17.94 12.54
CA ARG A 2 13.07 17.52 11.44
C ARG A 2 12.22 17.04 10.25
N LYS A 3 12.44 17.64 9.07
CA LYS A 3 11.64 17.39 7.86
C LYS A 3 11.94 16.02 7.24
N LEU A 4 10.97 15.50 6.45
CA LEU A 4 11.08 14.27 5.69
C LEU A 4 11.90 14.50 4.41
N SER A 5 12.91 13.68 4.20
CA SER A 5 13.72 13.69 2.98
C SER A 5 13.00 12.97 1.81
N GLY A 6 13.47 13.18 0.58
CA GLY A 6 12.94 12.43 -0.57
C GLY A 6 13.04 10.90 -0.40
N LYS A 7 14.09 10.41 0.28
CA LYS A 7 14.23 8.99 0.60
C LYS A 7 13.12 8.51 1.55
N ASP A 8 12.83 9.26 2.61
CA ASP A 8 11.76 8.91 3.55
C ASP A 8 10.41 8.83 2.83
N LEU A 9 10.12 9.82 1.95
CA LEU A 9 8.89 9.86 1.16
C LEU A 9 8.74 8.66 0.24
N PHE A 10 9.81 8.27 -0.46
CA PHE A 10 9.81 7.11 -1.34
C PHE A 10 9.48 5.83 -0.59
N PHE A 11 10.19 5.53 0.50
CA PHE A 11 9.96 4.31 1.27
C PHE A 11 8.61 4.30 2.00
N MET A 12 8.14 5.46 2.47
CA MET A 12 6.80 5.59 3.04
C MET A 12 5.72 5.27 2.01
N ALA A 13 5.84 5.82 0.81
CA ALA A 13 4.88 5.60 -0.27
C ALA A 13 4.96 4.17 -0.82
N MET A 14 6.16 3.63 -1.06
CA MET A 14 6.33 2.24 -1.47
C MET A 14 5.76 1.27 -0.44
N GLY A 15 6.09 1.44 0.85
CA GLY A 15 5.57 0.58 1.90
C GLY A 15 4.06 0.72 2.13
N SER A 16 3.49 1.91 1.88
CA SER A 16 2.03 2.11 1.91
C SER A 16 1.33 1.43 0.73
N THR A 17 1.99 1.37 -0.42
CA THR A 17 1.43 0.79 -1.65
C THR A 17 1.60 -0.72 -1.66
N ILE A 18 2.82 -1.21 -1.38
CA ILE A 18 3.14 -2.64 -1.32
C ILE A 18 2.65 -3.19 0.02
N GLY A 19 1.33 -3.28 0.17
CA GLY A 19 0.66 -3.82 1.33
C GLY A 19 0.15 -5.24 1.11
N ALA A 20 -0.79 -5.67 1.95
CA ALA A 20 -1.47 -6.97 1.80
C ALA A 20 -2.05 -7.17 0.40
N GLY A 21 -2.40 -6.08 -0.30
CA GLY A 21 -2.99 -6.10 -1.64
C GLY A 21 -2.15 -6.80 -2.69
N ILE A 22 -0.81 -6.66 -2.65
CA ILE A 22 0.05 -7.35 -3.62
C ILE A 22 0.03 -8.87 -3.44
N ILE A 23 -0.16 -9.34 -2.22
CA ILE A 23 -0.13 -10.77 -1.90
C ILE A 23 -1.49 -11.43 -2.16
N THR A 24 -2.58 -10.77 -1.77
CA THR A 24 -3.94 -11.32 -1.85
C THR A 24 -4.65 -10.94 -3.14
N ASN A 25 -4.66 -9.65 -3.49
CA ASN A 25 -5.44 -9.15 -4.62
C ASN A 25 -4.82 -9.51 -5.97
N THR A 26 -3.48 -9.66 -6.04
CA THR A 26 -2.82 -10.07 -7.29
C THR A 26 -3.28 -11.47 -7.70
N GLY A 27 -3.35 -12.42 -6.77
CA GLY A 27 -3.84 -13.76 -7.08
C GLY A 27 -5.30 -13.78 -7.54
N ALA A 28 -6.17 -13.00 -6.87
CA ALA A 28 -7.56 -12.85 -7.29
C ALA A 28 -7.66 -12.21 -8.70
N ALA A 29 -6.85 -11.19 -8.98
CA ALA A 29 -6.80 -10.52 -10.28
C ALA A 29 -6.27 -11.46 -11.39
N ILE A 30 -5.31 -12.33 -11.08
CA ILE A 30 -4.88 -13.41 -12.00
C ILE A 30 -6.05 -14.34 -12.31
N GLY A 31 -6.88 -14.66 -11.32
CA GLY A 31 -8.10 -15.46 -11.52
C GLY A 31 -9.14 -14.80 -12.42
N MET A 32 -9.17 -13.47 -12.49
CA MET A 32 -10.09 -12.69 -13.34
C MET A 32 -9.54 -12.49 -14.75
N ALA A 33 -8.24 -12.17 -14.88
CA ALA A 33 -7.66 -11.69 -16.13
C ALA A 33 -6.54 -12.57 -16.71
N GLY A 34 -6.15 -13.65 -16.01
CA GLY A 34 -5.00 -14.45 -16.41
C GLY A 34 -3.71 -13.65 -16.43
N SER A 35 -2.87 -13.84 -17.43
CA SER A 35 -1.66 -13.01 -17.64
C SER A 35 -1.98 -11.57 -18.08
N GLY A 36 -3.22 -11.29 -18.52
CA GLY A 36 -3.71 -9.93 -18.78
C GLY A 36 -3.78 -9.05 -17.53
N VAL A 37 -3.56 -9.60 -16.34
CA VAL A 37 -3.46 -8.87 -15.08
C VAL A 37 -2.43 -7.74 -15.11
N ILE A 38 -1.38 -7.84 -15.95
CA ILE A 38 -0.40 -6.77 -16.14
C ILE A 38 -1.06 -5.54 -16.75
N ILE A 39 -1.95 -5.74 -17.74
CA ILE A 39 -2.73 -4.67 -18.37
C ILE A 39 -3.67 -4.05 -17.34
N ALA A 40 -4.30 -4.88 -16.49
CA ALA A 40 -5.15 -4.41 -15.40
C ALA A 40 -4.38 -3.51 -14.40
N TYR A 41 -3.15 -3.89 -14.02
CA TYR A 41 -2.30 -3.04 -13.19
C TYR A 41 -1.89 -1.75 -13.89
N LEU A 42 -1.49 -1.81 -15.17
CA LEU A 42 -1.17 -0.60 -15.94
C LEU A 42 -2.34 0.39 -15.92
N MET A 43 -3.54 -0.12 -16.19
CA MET A 43 -4.77 0.69 -16.15
C MET A 43 -5.04 1.26 -14.75
N ALA A 44 -4.93 0.44 -13.70
CA ALA A 44 -5.17 0.87 -12.32
C ALA A 44 -4.18 1.96 -11.87
N PHE A 45 -2.89 1.79 -12.18
CA PHE A 45 -1.87 2.80 -11.88
C PHE A 45 -2.08 4.08 -12.70
N ALA A 46 -2.43 3.98 -13.98
CA ALA A 46 -2.74 5.13 -14.83
C ALA A 46 -3.95 5.92 -14.31
N VAL A 47 -5.05 5.23 -14.00
CA VAL A 47 -6.26 5.85 -13.44
C VAL A 47 -5.95 6.53 -12.11
N MET A 48 -5.25 5.84 -11.20
CA MET A 48 -4.91 6.40 -9.90
C MET A 48 -3.96 7.60 -10.02
N PHE A 49 -2.99 7.56 -10.93
CA PHE A 49 -2.09 8.67 -11.18
C PHE A 49 -2.83 9.90 -11.71
N ILE A 50 -3.65 9.72 -12.77
CA ILE A 50 -4.42 10.80 -13.38
C ILE A 50 -5.40 11.41 -12.38
N ALA A 51 -6.12 10.60 -11.62
CA ALA A 51 -7.07 11.07 -10.60
C ALA A 51 -6.41 11.91 -9.49
N ASN A 52 -5.12 11.66 -9.21
CA ASN A 52 -4.39 12.37 -8.16
C ASN A 52 -3.49 13.51 -8.67
N LEU A 53 -3.39 13.72 -9.99
CA LEU A 53 -2.64 14.85 -10.56
C LEU A 53 -3.05 16.21 -9.96
N PRO A 54 -4.36 16.55 -9.87
CA PRO A 54 -4.76 17.83 -9.27
C PRO A 54 -4.27 18.00 -7.85
N THR A 55 -4.38 16.95 -7.02
CA THR A 55 -3.91 16.98 -5.63
C THR A 55 -2.38 17.11 -5.55
N MET A 56 -1.64 16.44 -6.43
CA MET A 56 -0.19 16.54 -6.50
C MET A 56 0.24 17.98 -6.85
N PHE A 57 -0.32 18.57 -7.89
CA PHE A 57 -0.02 19.96 -8.28
C PHE A 57 -0.40 20.94 -7.17
N PHE A 58 -1.59 20.79 -6.60
CA PHE A 58 -2.05 21.63 -5.50
C PHE A 58 -1.07 21.57 -4.31
N THR A 59 -0.71 20.39 -3.85
CA THR A 59 0.17 20.21 -2.69
C THR A 59 1.60 20.67 -2.98
N THR A 60 2.03 20.62 -4.23
CA THR A 60 3.33 21.16 -4.67
C THR A 60 3.41 22.66 -4.51
N VAL A 61 2.32 23.39 -4.84
CA VAL A 61 2.23 24.84 -4.73
C VAL A 61 1.87 25.28 -3.31
N HIS A 62 0.92 24.58 -2.70
CA HIS A 62 0.39 24.81 -1.36
C HIS A 62 0.65 23.58 -0.48
N PRO A 63 1.85 23.50 0.17
CA PRO A 63 2.18 22.37 1.03
C PRO A 63 1.33 22.38 2.31
N VAL A 64 0.19 21.70 2.27
CA VAL A 64 -0.77 21.60 3.38
C VAL A 64 -0.94 20.14 3.83
N MET A 65 -1.43 19.94 5.05
CA MET A 65 -1.90 18.64 5.51
C MET A 65 -3.33 18.41 5.02
N SER A 66 -3.68 17.16 4.70
CA SER A 66 -4.99 16.77 4.19
C SER A 66 -5.44 17.61 2.97
N PRO A 67 -4.67 17.62 1.87
CA PRO A 67 -4.90 18.49 0.74
C PRO A 67 -6.28 18.27 0.09
N GLN A 68 -6.79 17.05 0.09
CA GLN A 68 -8.13 16.74 -0.42
C GLN A 68 -9.22 17.51 0.34
N TYR A 69 -9.10 17.60 1.68
CA TYR A 69 -10.01 18.42 2.48
C TYR A 69 -9.94 19.88 2.06
N VAL A 70 -8.72 20.44 1.98
CA VAL A 70 -8.52 21.86 1.65
C VAL A 70 -9.09 22.20 0.28
N MET A 71 -8.80 21.39 -0.74
CA MET A 71 -9.34 21.59 -2.10
C MET A 71 -10.87 21.53 -2.11
N THR A 72 -11.46 20.55 -1.44
CA THR A 72 -12.92 20.38 -1.40
C THR A 72 -13.58 21.51 -0.61
N SER A 73 -12.93 22.03 0.44
CA SER A 73 -13.47 23.11 1.27
C SER A 73 -13.60 24.44 0.51
N TRP A 74 -12.85 24.65 -0.56
CA TRP A 74 -13.00 25.80 -1.45
C TRP A 74 -14.32 25.76 -2.24
N ILE A 75 -14.85 24.56 -2.47
CA ILE A 75 -16.14 24.38 -3.16
C ILE A 75 -17.26 24.35 -2.11
N SER A 76 -17.12 23.52 -1.07
CA SER A 76 -18.11 23.40 -0.01
C SER A 76 -17.48 22.84 1.28
N LYS A 77 -17.54 23.60 2.38
CA LYS A 77 -17.09 23.14 3.69
C LYS A 77 -17.86 21.92 4.17
N LYS A 78 -19.17 21.81 3.89
CA LYS A 78 -19.99 20.64 4.28
C LYS A 78 -19.53 19.37 3.57
N VAL A 79 -19.26 19.44 2.27
CA VAL A 79 -18.75 18.29 1.50
C VAL A 79 -17.34 17.92 1.97
N ALA A 80 -16.49 18.88 2.28
CA ALA A 80 -15.15 18.64 2.82
C ALA A 80 -15.23 17.95 4.21
N GLY A 81 -16.14 18.40 5.09
CA GLY A 81 -16.39 17.77 6.39
C GLY A 81 -16.88 16.33 6.24
N PHE A 82 -17.83 16.06 5.33
CA PHE A 82 -18.29 14.71 5.04
C PHE A 82 -17.12 13.82 4.55
N TRP A 83 -16.30 14.33 3.61
CA TRP A 83 -15.10 13.62 3.15
C TRP A 83 -14.11 13.32 4.28
N LEU A 84 -13.91 14.27 5.19
CA LEU A 84 -13.05 14.08 6.36
C LEU A 84 -13.55 12.93 7.25
N TYR A 85 -14.86 12.87 7.52
CA TYR A 85 -15.44 11.75 8.26
C TYR A 85 -15.24 10.42 7.52
N CYS A 86 -15.41 10.37 6.20
CA CYS A 86 -15.13 9.17 5.43
C CYS A 86 -13.67 8.72 5.59
N GLN A 87 -12.70 9.65 5.61
CA GLN A 87 -11.29 9.35 5.85
C GLN A 87 -11.04 8.81 7.27
N ILE A 88 -11.72 9.35 8.28
CA ILE A 88 -11.61 8.86 9.66
C ILE A 88 -12.22 7.47 9.80
N PHE A 89 -13.39 7.23 9.20
CA PHE A 89 -13.98 5.88 9.15
C PHE A 89 -13.10 4.88 8.44
N ALA A 90 -12.35 5.28 7.41
CA ALA A 90 -11.38 4.43 6.75
C ALA A 90 -10.26 3.94 7.71
N ALA A 91 -10.06 4.58 8.87
CA ALA A 91 -9.13 4.11 9.90
C ALA A 91 -9.50 2.73 10.48
N PHE A 92 -10.78 2.33 10.43
CA PHE A 92 -11.19 0.98 10.83
C PHE A 92 -10.56 -0.12 9.95
N ALA A 93 -10.04 0.21 8.75
CA ALA A 93 -9.24 -0.71 7.96
C ALA A 93 -7.99 -1.24 8.69
N GLN A 94 -7.52 -0.55 9.74
CA GLN A 94 -6.42 -1.04 10.59
C GLN A 94 -6.78 -2.36 11.29
N ALA A 95 -8.03 -2.52 11.72
CA ALA A 95 -8.48 -3.79 12.31
C ALA A 95 -8.41 -4.93 11.28
N TYR A 96 -8.86 -4.68 10.04
CA TYR A 96 -8.73 -5.64 8.95
C TYR A 96 -7.27 -6.02 8.68
N MET A 97 -6.37 -5.04 8.62
CA MET A 97 -4.93 -5.28 8.42
C MET A 97 -4.34 -6.10 9.59
N GLY A 98 -4.75 -5.80 10.84
CA GLY A 98 -4.34 -6.57 12.01
C GLY A 98 -4.78 -8.03 11.92
N VAL A 99 -6.03 -8.29 11.55
CA VAL A 99 -6.56 -9.66 11.36
C VAL A 99 -5.82 -10.37 10.23
N ALA A 100 -5.56 -9.70 9.11
CA ALA A 100 -4.79 -10.27 8.01
C ALA A 100 -3.36 -10.66 8.47
N PHE A 101 -2.69 -9.79 9.24
CA PHE A 101 -1.39 -10.12 9.85
C PHE A 101 -1.48 -11.36 10.75
N GLY A 102 -2.46 -11.39 11.65
CA GLY A 102 -2.69 -12.52 12.54
C GLY A 102 -2.93 -13.82 11.78
N THR A 103 -3.72 -13.79 10.71
CA THR A 103 -4.00 -14.97 9.86
C THR A 103 -2.73 -15.51 9.21
N TYR A 104 -1.89 -14.65 8.64
CA TYR A 104 -0.61 -15.08 8.06
C TYR A 104 0.36 -15.59 9.14
N LEU A 105 0.43 -14.93 10.30
CA LEU A 105 1.31 -15.34 11.38
C LEU A 105 0.92 -16.73 11.92
N THR A 106 -0.36 -16.97 12.13
CA THR A 106 -0.87 -18.25 12.66
C THR A 106 -0.79 -19.39 11.66
N SER A 107 -0.70 -19.08 10.35
CA SER A 107 -0.43 -20.10 9.32
C SER A 107 1.00 -20.67 9.39
N ILE A 108 1.92 -19.95 10.04
CA ILE A 108 3.33 -20.36 10.20
C ILE A 108 3.57 -20.87 11.63
N PHE A 109 3.07 -20.16 12.64
CA PHE A 109 3.29 -20.44 14.05
C PHE A 109 2.00 -20.93 14.70
N THR A 110 1.94 -22.23 14.99
CA THR A 110 0.83 -22.84 15.71
C THR A 110 0.83 -22.43 17.18
N GLY A 111 -0.36 -22.23 17.74
CA GLY A 111 -0.50 -21.89 19.18
C GLY A 111 -0.65 -20.39 19.48
N ILE A 112 -0.59 -19.51 18.48
CA ILE A 112 -0.85 -18.08 18.65
C ILE A 112 -2.32 -17.79 18.22
N SER A 113 -3.04 -17.01 19.01
CA SER A 113 -4.38 -16.55 18.61
C SER A 113 -4.28 -15.47 17.53
N THR A 114 -5.04 -15.61 16.44
CA THR A 114 -5.14 -14.58 15.38
C THR A 114 -5.52 -13.21 15.94
N SER A 115 -6.51 -13.18 16.84
CA SER A 115 -6.94 -11.93 17.48
C SER A 115 -5.86 -11.31 18.37
N ALA A 116 -5.13 -12.14 19.13
CA ALA A 116 -4.03 -11.65 19.95
C ALA A 116 -2.91 -11.05 19.08
N ALA A 117 -2.50 -11.75 18.04
CA ALA A 117 -1.49 -11.25 17.08
C ALA A 117 -1.94 -9.94 16.42
N ALA A 118 -3.21 -9.85 16.01
CA ALA A 118 -3.81 -8.65 15.45
C ALA A 118 -3.75 -7.46 16.42
N CYS A 119 -4.18 -7.65 17.67
CA CYS A 119 -4.13 -6.60 18.69
C CYS A 119 -2.70 -6.16 18.99
N ILE A 120 -1.77 -7.11 19.12
CA ILE A 120 -0.36 -6.80 19.41
C ILE A 120 0.25 -5.95 18.31
N ILE A 121 0.12 -6.34 17.04
CA ILE A 121 0.76 -5.62 15.94
C ILE A 121 0.19 -4.22 15.75
N VAL A 122 -1.14 -4.07 15.82
CA VAL A 122 -1.81 -2.78 15.70
C VAL A 122 -1.41 -1.85 16.86
N THR A 123 -1.38 -2.36 18.10
CA THR A 123 -0.95 -1.60 19.27
C THR A 123 0.53 -1.22 19.21
N LEU A 124 1.40 -2.14 18.79
CA LEU A 124 2.84 -1.87 18.65
C LEU A 124 3.10 -0.69 17.69
N PHE A 125 2.44 -0.70 16.52
CA PHE A 125 2.62 0.37 15.55
C PHE A 125 1.90 1.66 15.95
N PHE A 126 0.80 1.59 16.71
CA PHE A 126 0.23 2.76 17.35
C PHE A 126 1.25 3.43 18.28
N LEU A 127 1.83 2.67 19.22
CA LEU A 127 2.84 3.18 20.16
C LEU A 127 4.08 3.72 19.46
N LEU A 128 4.58 3.03 18.42
CA LEU A 128 5.70 3.50 17.60
C LEU A 128 5.39 4.87 16.99
N ASN A 129 4.17 5.04 16.50
CA ASN A 129 3.75 6.28 15.86
C ASN A 129 3.48 7.42 16.84
N LEU A 130 3.33 7.15 18.15
CA LEU A 130 3.30 8.20 19.19
C LEU A 130 4.67 8.82 19.47
N LEU A 131 5.78 8.20 19.06
CA LEU A 131 7.13 8.72 19.32
C LEU A 131 7.39 9.98 18.48
N ASP A 132 7.64 9.85 17.21
CA ASP A 132 7.78 10.96 16.27
C ASP A 132 7.73 10.43 14.83
N LEU A 133 7.35 11.31 13.90
CA LEU A 133 7.21 10.95 12.48
C LEU A 133 8.53 10.44 11.87
N LYS A 134 9.68 10.98 12.30
CA LYS A 134 10.96 10.58 11.73
C LYS A 134 11.42 9.21 12.20
N THR A 135 11.16 8.85 13.44
CA THR A 135 11.43 7.50 13.96
C THR A 135 10.54 6.49 13.26
N SER A 136 9.24 6.78 13.13
CA SER A 136 8.31 5.95 12.37
C SER A 136 8.74 5.81 10.90
N ALA A 137 9.19 6.89 10.25
CA ALA A 137 9.73 6.85 8.89
C ALA A 137 11.01 6.02 8.77
N LYS A 138 11.92 6.05 9.76
CA LYS A 138 13.11 5.18 9.75
C LYS A 138 12.76 3.69 9.81
N VAL A 139 11.83 3.32 10.68
CA VAL A 139 11.34 1.95 10.76
C VAL A 139 10.70 1.56 9.42
N GLN A 140 9.88 2.44 8.85
CA GLN A 140 9.29 2.24 7.53
C GLN A 140 10.36 2.00 6.47
N ASN A 141 11.42 2.82 6.43
CA ASN A 141 12.51 2.70 5.46
C ASN A 141 13.18 1.31 5.53
N ILE A 142 13.47 0.82 6.75
CA ILE A 142 14.11 -0.49 6.96
C ILE A 142 13.18 -1.61 6.50
N VAL A 143 11.95 -1.61 7.00
CA VAL A 143 10.97 -2.68 6.73
C VAL A 143 10.62 -2.72 5.23
N THR A 144 10.40 -1.56 4.61
CA THR A 144 10.14 -1.48 3.16
C THR A 144 11.34 -1.92 2.34
N SER A 145 12.58 -1.64 2.77
CA SER A 145 13.77 -2.10 2.06
C SER A 145 13.87 -3.63 2.07
N ILE A 146 13.61 -4.27 3.21
CA ILE A 146 13.58 -5.74 3.31
C ILE A 146 12.47 -6.30 2.40
N LEU A 147 11.28 -5.72 2.47
CA LEU A 147 10.16 -6.11 1.62
C LEU A 147 10.50 -6.06 0.13
N LEU A 148 11.12 -4.96 -0.32
CA LEU A 148 11.54 -4.82 -1.73
C LEU A 148 12.58 -5.86 -2.14
N ILE A 149 13.54 -6.19 -1.27
CA ILE A 149 14.54 -7.24 -1.52
C ILE A 149 13.85 -8.59 -1.69
N VAL A 150 12.88 -8.90 -0.83
CA VAL A 150 12.12 -10.17 -0.91
C VAL A 150 11.28 -10.23 -2.19
N LEU A 151 10.61 -9.15 -2.58
CA LEU A 151 9.87 -9.10 -3.83
C LEU A 151 10.80 -9.24 -5.05
N LEU A 152 11.96 -8.61 -5.02
CA LEU A 152 12.97 -8.79 -6.07
C LEU A 152 13.46 -10.24 -6.16
N SER A 153 13.67 -10.91 -5.03
CA SER A 153 14.05 -12.33 -5.04
C SER A 153 12.95 -13.21 -5.64
N PHE A 154 11.66 -12.92 -5.34
CA PHE A 154 10.52 -13.61 -5.93
C PHE A 154 10.50 -13.43 -7.46
N ILE A 155 10.71 -12.20 -7.93
CA ILE A 155 10.73 -11.89 -9.36
C ILE A 155 11.90 -12.61 -10.05
N ILE A 156 13.12 -12.48 -9.52
CA ILE A 156 14.34 -13.05 -10.16
C ILE A 156 14.25 -14.58 -10.22
N LEU A 157 13.92 -15.23 -9.11
CA LEU A 157 13.81 -16.69 -9.06
C LEU A 157 12.63 -17.20 -9.88
N GLY A 158 11.52 -16.47 -9.86
CA GLY A 158 10.31 -16.86 -10.58
C GLY A 158 10.43 -16.69 -12.10
N LEU A 159 11.12 -15.66 -12.59
CA LEU A 159 11.36 -15.48 -14.03
C LEU A 159 12.05 -16.69 -14.66
N GLY A 160 12.96 -17.36 -13.94
CA GLY A 160 13.62 -18.57 -14.40
C GLY A 160 12.69 -19.81 -14.50
N LYS A 161 11.48 -19.73 -13.93
CA LYS A 161 10.49 -20.82 -13.91
C LYS A 161 9.24 -20.51 -14.73
N CYS A 162 9.12 -19.31 -15.30
CA CYS A 162 7.96 -18.91 -16.07
C CYS A 162 7.89 -19.59 -17.44
N ASP A 163 6.72 -20.10 -17.78
CA ASP A 163 6.40 -20.51 -19.16
C ASP A 163 6.00 -19.29 -19.99
N MET A 164 6.95 -18.83 -20.82
CA MET A 164 6.73 -17.67 -21.70
C MET A 164 5.65 -17.94 -22.76
N ASN A 165 5.50 -19.17 -23.24
CA ASN A 165 4.47 -19.50 -24.22
C ASN A 165 3.08 -19.37 -23.61
N GLN A 166 2.90 -19.85 -22.38
CA GLN A 166 1.65 -19.65 -21.64
C GLN A 166 1.35 -18.17 -21.41
N LEU A 167 2.34 -17.40 -20.95
CA LEU A 167 2.18 -15.99 -20.60
C LEU A 167 1.68 -15.13 -21.77
N PHE A 168 2.19 -15.39 -22.97
CA PHE A 168 1.85 -14.63 -24.18
C PHE A 168 0.77 -15.31 -25.03
N SER A 169 0.20 -16.45 -24.60
CA SER A 169 -0.92 -17.05 -25.27
C SER A 169 -2.16 -16.18 -25.22
N LYS A 170 -2.94 -16.14 -26.30
CA LYS A 170 -4.19 -15.37 -26.35
C LYS A 170 -5.19 -15.85 -25.30
N GLU A 171 -5.19 -17.13 -25.02
CA GLU A 171 -6.07 -17.75 -24.01
C GLU A 171 -5.71 -17.26 -22.60
N SER A 172 -4.44 -17.12 -22.27
CA SER A 172 -3.99 -16.62 -20.98
C SER A 172 -4.15 -15.09 -20.85
N LEU A 173 -3.81 -14.34 -21.90
CA LEU A 173 -3.94 -12.88 -21.91
C LEU A 173 -5.39 -12.39 -21.83
N LEU A 174 -6.32 -13.15 -22.36
CA LEU A 174 -7.76 -12.85 -22.37
C LEU A 174 -8.58 -13.91 -21.64
N PHE A 175 -8.03 -14.48 -20.57
CA PHE A 175 -8.65 -15.57 -19.81
C PHE A 175 -10.09 -15.25 -19.38
N GLY A 176 -10.34 -14.06 -18.81
CA GLY A 176 -11.69 -13.57 -18.51
C GLY A 176 -12.28 -12.66 -19.58
N GLY A 177 -11.71 -12.65 -20.79
CA GLY A 177 -12.02 -11.68 -21.83
C GLY A 177 -11.64 -10.24 -21.44
N THR A 178 -12.10 -9.26 -22.22
CA THR A 178 -11.89 -7.85 -21.89
C THR A 178 -12.54 -7.46 -20.56
N ARG A 179 -13.69 -8.01 -20.23
CA ARG A 179 -14.37 -7.79 -18.95
C ARG A 179 -13.52 -8.22 -17.78
N GLY A 180 -12.87 -9.39 -17.85
CA GLY A 180 -11.97 -9.87 -16.79
C GLY A 180 -10.81 -8.90 -16.50
N ILE A 181 -10.27 -8.21 -17.53
CA ILE A 181 -9.24 -7.17 -17.34
C ILE A 181 -9.80 -5.95 -16.58
N PHE A 182 -11.01 -5.50 -16.90
CA PHE A 182 -11.65 -4.40 -16.18
C PHE A 182 -12.01 -4.76 -14.74
N ASP A 183 -12.54 -5.97 -14.52
CA ASP A 183 -12.86 -6.48 -13.18
C ASP A 183 -11.58 -6.60 -12.33
N ALA A 184 -10.48 -7.12 -12.90
CA ALA A 184 -9.17 -7.17 -12.27
C ALA A 184 -8.63 -5.77 -11.96
N CYS A 185 -8.76 -4.81 -12.90
CA CYS A 185 -8.36 -3.42 -12.68
C CYS A 185 -9.12 -2.82 -11.48
N ALA A 186 -10.43 -3.00 -11.40
CA ALA A 186 -11.23 -2.53 -10.28
C ALA A 186 -10.81 -3.16 -8.94
N ALA A 187 -10.54 -4.48 -8.95
CA ALA A 187 -10.12 -5.22 -7.75
C ALA A 187 -8.76 -4.74 -7.20
N VAL A 188 -7.81 -4.38 -8.08
CA VAL A 188 -6.47 -3.95 -7.64
C VAL A 188 -6.38 -2.43 -7.40
N LEU A 189 -7.34 -1.63 -7.87
CA LEU A 189 -7.29 -0.16 -7.82
C LEU A 189 -7.10 0.36 -6.38
N PHE A 190 -7.78 -0.25 -5.40
CA PHE A 190 -7.63 0.14 -4.00
C PHE A 190 -6.18 -0.08 -3.50
N GLY A 191 -5.54 -1.17 -3.90
CA GLY A 191 -4.19 -1.52 -3.48
C GLY A 191 -3.12 -0.54 -3.96
N VAL A 192 -3.32 0.12 -5.10
CA VAL A 192 -2.34 1.05 -5.67
C VAL A 192 -2.44 2.48 -5.11
N GLY A 193 -3.46 2.76 -4.29
CA GLY A 193 -3.70 4.08 -3.70
C GLY A 193 -2.61 4.59 -2.74
N GLY A 194 -1.79 3.70 -2.20
CA GLY A 194 -0.71 4.05 -1.27
C GLY A 194 0.32 5.04 -1.81
N CYS A 195 0.54 5.08 -3.13
CA CYS A 195 1.44 6.03 -3.78
C CYS A 195 1.11 7.50 -3.47
N THR A 196 -0.14 7.79 -3.11
CA THR A 196 -0.63 9.16 -2.87
C THR A 196 -0.32 9.69 -1.47
N ILE A 197 0.20 8.85 -0.57
CA ILE A 197 0.43 9.24 0.84
C ILE A 197 1.36 10.44 0.99
N ILE A 198 2.32 10.61 0.07
CA ILE A 198 3.29 11.72 0.06
C ILE A 198 2.59 13.07 0.19
N MET A 199 1.45 13.23 -0.50
CA MET A 199 0.72 14.50 -0.55
C MET A 199 0.16 14.94 0.80
N ASN A 200 -0.02 14.01 1.75
CA ASN A 200 -0.57 14.34 3.08
C ASN A 200 0.44 14.99 4.03
N PHE A 201 1.74 14.97 3.69
CA PHE A 201 2.83 15.47 4.54
C PHE A 201 3.39 16.81 4.07
N GLY A 202 2.71 17.56 3.23
CA GLY A 202 3.22 18.80 2.59
C GLY A 202 4.12 19.68 3.47
N PRO A 203 3.65 20.15 4.67
CA PRO A 203 4.45 21.03 5.54
C PRO A 203 5.70 20.36 6.14
N GLN A 204 5.71 19.04 6.22
CA GLN A 204 6.76 18.23 6.85
C GLN A 204 7.85 17.79 5.86
N ILE A 205 7.70 18.13 4.58
CA ILE A 205 8.59 17.71 3.50
C ILE A 205 9.71 18.73 3.30
N GLU A 206 10.95 18.25 3.11
CA GLU A 206 12.07 19.04 2.64
C GLU A 206 11.86 19.40 1.17
N ASN A 207 11.99 20.72 0.84
CA ASN A 207 11.82 21.20 -0.54
C ASN A 207 10.55 20.65 -1.23
N PRO A 208 9.33 20.91 -0.71
CA PRO A 208 8.09 20.28 -1.14
C PRO A 208 7.84 20.47 -2.64
N LYS A 209 8.14 21.65 -3.20
CA LYS A 209 7.99 21.96 -4.64
C LYS A 209 8.73 20.99 -5.55
N ARG A 210 9.86 20.43 -5.10
CA ARG A 210 10.67 19.48 -5.86
C ARG A 210 10.36 18.02 -5.48
N ASN A 211 10.26 17.76 -4.17
CA ASN A 211 10.21 16.40 -3.66
C ASN A 211 8.82 15.77 -3.81
N ILE A 212 7.72 16.55 -3.72
CA ILE A 212 6.37 16.01 -3.90
C ILE A 212 6.19 15.43 -5.31
N PRO A 213 6.31 16.21 -6.41
CA PRO A 213 6.09 15.65 -7.73
C PRO A 213 7.12 14.57 -8.08
N LYS A 214 8.40 14.81 -7.79
CA LYS A 214 9.48 13.88 -8.12
C LYS A 214 9.26 12.52 -7.44
N MET A 215 9.05 12.50 -6.13
CA MET A 215 8.91 11.24 -5.39
C MET A 215 7.58 10.54 -5.71
N THR A 216 6.51 11.28 -5.94
CA THR A 216 5.23 10.70 -6.37
C THR A 216 5.39 9.96 -7.70
N ILE A 217 5.96 10.61 -8.73
CA ILE A 217 6.17 9.97 -10.04
C ILE A 217 7.07 8.74 -9.92
N ILE A 218 8.21 8.86 -9.24
CA ILE A 218 9.14 7.73 -9.04
C ILE A 218 8.43 6.58 -8.33
N THR A 219 7.65 6.86 -7.29
CA THR A 219 6.92 5.83 -6.54
C THR A 219 5.89 5.13 -7.43
N PHE A 220 5.10 5.88 -8.23
CA PHE A 220 4.14 5.28 -9.16
C PHE A 220 4.81 4.34 -10.16
N ILE A 221 5.94 4.75 -10.75
CA ILE A 221 6.69 3.93 -11.70
C ILE A 221 7.27 2.68 -11.01
N CYS A 222 7.95 2.85 -9.87
CA CYS A 222 8.55 1.72 -9.15
C CYS A 222 7.49 0.74 -8.61
N ALA A 223 6.35 1.25 -8.11
CA ALA A 223 5.26 0.41 -7.64
C ALA A 223 4.61 -0.35 -8.81
N PHE A 224 4.35 0.32 -9.95
CA PHE A 224 3.85 -0.36 -11.14
C PHE A 224 4.78 -1.50 -11.59
N LEU A 225 6.09 -1.25 -11.64
CA LEU A 225 7.06 -2.28 -11.98
C LEU A 225 7.05 -3.44 -10.98
N ALA A 226 7.01 -3.14 -9.68
CA ALA A 226 6.97 -4.18 -8.65
C ALA A 226 5.69 -5.04 -8.75
N PHE A 227 4.52 -4.41 -8.84
CA PHE A 227 3.24 -5.13 -8.96
C PHE A 227 3.11 -5.87 -10.28
N GLY A 228 3.48 -5.21 -11.39
CA GLY A 228 3.42 -5.79 -12.73
C GLY A 228 4.33 -7.01 -12.87
N LEU A 229 5.58 -6.94 -12.38
CA LEU A 229 6.51 -8.06 -12.43
C LEU A 229 6.11 -9.21 -11.48
N VAL A 230 5.62 -8.90 -10.29
CA VAL A 230 5.08 -9.94 -9.38
C VAL A 230 3.87 -10.64 -10.00
N ALA A 231 2.97 -9.89 -10.62
CA ALA A 231 1.81 -10.45 -11.29
C ALA A 231 2.20 -11.27 -12.54
N PHE A 232 3.17 -10.78 -13.32
CA PHE A 232 3.73 -11.49 -14.47
C PHE A 232 4.30 -12.84 -14.06
N VAL A 233 5.18 -12.86 -13.09
CA VAL A 233 5.76 -14.09 -12.56
C VAL A 233 4.67 -14.98 -11.98
N GLY A 234 3.78 -14.44 -11.17
CA GLY A 234 2.71 -15.20 -10.51
C GLY A 234 1.74 -15.88 -11.49
N SER A 235 1.53 -15.31 -12.67
CA SER A 235 0.67 -15.90 -13.70
C SER A 235 1.38 -16.90 -14.62
N GLY A 236 2.74 -16.97 -14.58
CA GLY A 236 3.53 -17.79 -15.49
C GLY A 236 4.27 -18.97 -14.87
N VAL A 237 4.35 -19.09 -13.54
CA VAL A 237 5.17 -20.12 -12.86
C VAL A 237 4.53 -21.50 -12.80
N ALA A 238 3.24 -21.61 -13.12
CA ALA A 238 2.50 -22.87 -13.22
C ALA A 238 1.30 -22.70 -14.15
N PRO A 239 0.61 -23.79 -14.53
CA PRO A 239 -0.62 -23.71 -15.32
C PRO A 239 -1.62 -22.75 -14.71
N LEU A 240 -2.23 -21.90 -15.54
CA LEU A 240 -3.13 -20.83 -15.08
C LEU A 240 -4.26 -21.35 -14.17
N ALA A 241 -4.78 -22.53 -14.47
CA ALA A 241 -5.82 -23.19 -13.66
C ALA A 241 -5.39 -23.47 -12.22
N GLU A 242 -4.10 -23.62 -11.96
CA GLU A 242 -3.56 -23.89 -10.63
C GLU A 242 -3.32 -22.61 -9.82
N VAL A 243 -2.91 -21.53 -10.48
CA VAL A 243 -2.52 -20.27 -9.83
C VAL A 243 -3.64 -19.25 -9.76
N ALA A 244 -4.67 -19.37 -10.59
CA ALA A 244 -5.80 -18.46 -10.66
C ALA A 244 -6.56 -18.40 -9.32
N GLY A 245 -6.70 -17.18 -8.76
CA GLY A 245 -7.38 -16.97 -7.49
C GLY A 245 -6.59 -17.37 -6.23
N LYS A 246 -5.42 -17.97 -6.38
CA LYS A 246 -4.56 -18.34 -5.24
C LYS A 246 -3.72 -17.15 -4.75
N PRO A 247 -3.50 -17.00 -3.43
CA PRO A 247 -2.64 -15.95 -2.91
C PRO A 247 -1.19 -16.16 -3.39
N MET A 248 -0.43 -15.08 -3.54
CA MET A 248 0.95 -15.12 -4.06
C MET A 248 1.91 -15.97 -3.22
N THR A 249 1.52 -16.32 -1.99
CA THR A 249 2.25 -17.29 -1.14
C THR A 249 2.22 -18.71 -1.72
N TYR A 250 1.19 -19.07 -2.49
CA TYR A 250 1.13 -20.35 -3.22
C TYR A 250 2.16 -20.38 -4.35
N GLN A 251 2.22 -19.33 -5.17
CA GLN A 251 3.24 -19.19 -6.20
C GLN A 251 4.65 -19.18 -5.60
N ALA A 252 4.82 -18.59 -4.42
CA ALA A 252 6.11 -18.62 -3.72
C ALA A 252 6.54 -20.05 -3.35
N GLN A 253 5.63 -20.94 -2.97
CA GLN A 253 5.95 -22.35 -2.73
C GLN A 253 6.48 -23.07 -3.98
N ILE A 254 6.02 -22.68 -5.16
CA ILE A 254 6.50 -23.22 -6.45
C ILE A 254 7.88 -22.62 -6.80
N ILE A 255 8.07 -21.33 -6.53
CA ILE A 255 9.28 -20.59 -6.91
C ILE A 255 10.48 -20.93 -6.03
N TYR A 256 10.26 -20.95 -4.70
CA TYR A 256 11.37 -21.15 -3.75
C TYR A 256 11.61 -22.65 -3.48
N PRO A 257 12.87 -23.08 -3.36
CA PRO A 257 13.18 -24.46 -3.01
C PRO A 257 12.88 -24.76 -1.53
N GLY A 258 12.25 -25.89 -1.24
CA GLY A 258 11.98 -26.35 0.13
C GLY A 258 11.26 -25.29 0.98
N ASN A 259 11.76 -25.06 2.18
CA ASN A 259 11.15 -24.11 3.13
C ASN A 259 11.51 -22.63 2.89
N TRP A 260 12.28 -22.30 1.86
CA TRP A 260 12.66 -20.92 1.57
C TRP A 260 11.48 -20.02 1.20
N TYR A 261 10.32 -20.58 0.80
CA TYR A 261 9.09 -19.80 0.61
C TYR A 261 8.66 -19.05 1.88
N LEU A 262 9.06 -19.53 3.09
CA LEU A 262 8.80 -18.83 4.34
C LEU A 262 9.45 -17.44 4.38
N LEU A 263 10.57 -17.25 3.66
CA LEU A 263 11.18 -15.94 3.49
C LEU A 263 10.21 -14.96 2.77
N PHE A 264 9.49 -15.44 1.76
CA PHE A 264 8.46 -14.64 1.08
C PHE A 264 7.23 -14.41 1.98
N VAL A 265 6.82 -15.38 2.78
CA VAL A 265 5.67 -15.21 3.69
C VAL A 265 6.01 -14.21 4.79
N ILE A 266 7.18 -14.34 5.44
CA ILE A 266 7.60 -13.47 6.54
C ILE A 266 8.02 -12.10 6.00
N GLY A 267 9.00 -12.07 5.10
CA GLY A 267 9.60 -10.85 4.56
C GLY A 267 8.74 -10.15 3.50
N GLY A 268 7.87 -10.88 2.83
CA GLY A 268 6.90 -10.37 1.86
C GLY A 268 5.55 -10.07 2.52
N ALA A 269 4.76 -11.11 2.82
CA ALA A 269 3.38 -10.94 3.24
C ALA A 269 3.23 -10.21 4.59
N LEU A 270 3.93 -10.67 5.64
CA LEU A 270 3.82 -10.04 6.96
C LEU A 270 4.39 -8.62 6.96
N LEU A 271 5.58 -8.40 6.36
CA LEU A 271 6.15 -7.05 6.31
C LEU A 271 5.35 -6.09 5.42
N ALA A 272 4.71 -6.57 4.36
CA ALA A 272 3.80 -5.76 3.54
C ALA A 272 2.62 -5.23 4.36
N ILE A 273 2.02 -6.06 5.20
CA ILE A 273 0.93 -5.63 6.10
C ILE A 273 1.45 -4.63 7.13
N VAL A 274 2.59 -4.91 7.73
CA VAL A 274 3.24 -4.05 8.74
C VAL A 274 3.54 -2.66 8.20
N THR A 275 4.11 -2.56 6.99
CA THR A 275 4.39 -1.27 6.35
C THR A 275 3.12 -0.48 6.06
N THR A 276 2.04 -1.16 5.68
CA THR A 276 0.74 -0.54 5.44
C THR A 276 0.11 -0.02 6.74
N ILE A 277 0.14 -0.81 7.82
CA ILE A 277 -0.35 -0.38 9.15
C ILE A 277 0.38 0.89 9.59
N ASN A 278 1.71 0.91 9.49
CA ASN A 278 2.53 2.06 9.87
C ASN A 278 2.19 3.32 9.05
N ALA A 279 2.12 3.17 7.73
CA ALA A 279 1.80 4.28 6.82
C ALA A 279 0.38 4.84 7.04
N HIS A 280 -0.58 3.97 7.34
CA HIS A 280 -1.95 4.39 7.64
C HIS A 280 -2.03 5.22 8.93
N TYR A 281 -1.34 4.84 10.01
CA TYR A 281 -1.27 5.67 11.22
C TYR A 281 -0.73 7.07 10.91
N GLN A 282 0.34 7.16 10.14
CA GLN A 282 0.93 8.44 9.72
C GLN A 282 -0.06 9.31 8.92
N ARG A 283 -0.91 8.68 8.09
CA ARG A 283 -1.90 9.38 7.28
C ARG A 283 -3.08 9.88 8.11
N TYR A 284 -3.65 9.05 8.99
CA TYR A 284 -4.88 9.37 9.70
C TYR A 284 -4.71 10.54 10.67
N TRP A 285 -3.54 10.74 11.25
CA TRP A 285 -3.28 11.87 12.12
C TRP A 285 -3.49 13.21 11.44
N SER A 286 -3.09 13.34 10.19
CA SER A 286 -3.29 14.57 9.44
C SER A 286 -4.78 14.90 9.30
N SER A 287 -5.63 13.90 9.12
CA SER A 287 -7.09 14.07 9.02
C SER A 287 -7.72 14.43 10.36
N ILE A 288 -7.30 13.77 11.44
CA ILE A 288 -7.80 14.08 12.78
C ILE A 288 -7.46 15.52 13.18
N LEU A 289 -6.19 15.92 13.04
CA LEU A 289 -5.76 17.28 13.37
C LEU A 289 -6.49 18.32 12.53
N ARG A 290 -6.67 18.08 11.23
CA ARG A 290 -7.46 18.96 10.38
C ARG A 290 -8.90 19.03 10.83
N GLY A 291 -9.51 17.92 11.25
CA GLY A 291 -10.88 17.87 11.76
C GLY A 291 -11.09 18.70 13.02
N VAL A 292 -10.12 18.72 13.92
CA VAL A 292 -10.14 19.55 15.12
C VAL A 292 -9.93 21.03 14.77
N ASP A 293 -8.92 21.33 13.95
CA ASP A 293 -8.59 22.71 13.54
C ASP A 293 -9.77 23.41 12.82
N GLU A 294 -10.63 22.65 12.13
CA GLU A 294 -11.79 23.16 11.37
C GLU A 294 -13.13 23.03 12.16
N GLY A 295 -13.08 22.56 13.41
CA GLY A 295 -14.25 22.44 14.27
C GLY A 295 -15.19 21.25 13.96
N TRP A 296 -14.73 20.27 13.16
CA TRP A 296 -15.48 19.04 12.86
C TRP A 296 -15.36 17.97 13.94
N LEU A 297 -14.30 18.01 14.74
CA LEU A 297 -14.02 17.08 15.81
C LEU A 297 -13.84 17.83 17.14
N PRO A 298 -14.17 17.21 18.28
CA PRO A 298 -13.96 17.79 19.58
C PRO A 298 -12.50 18.16 19.85
N GLU A 299 -12.26 19.28 20.53
CA GLU A 299 -10.92 19.82 20.83
C GLU A 299 -10.01 18.82 21.56
N PHE A 300 -10.58 17.95 22.41
CA PHE A 300 -9.78 16.98 23.15
C PHE A 300 -9.03 16.01 22.25
N MET A 301 -9.56 15.71 21.05
CA MET A 301 -8.89 14.85 20.05
C MET A 301 -7.68 15.51 19.39
N GLY A 302 -7.55 16.83 19.53
CA GLY A 302 -6.41 17.60 19.05
C GLY A 302 -5.26 17.73 20.06
N LYS A 303 -5.40 17.18 21.29
CA LYS A 303 -4.35 17.20 22.29
C LYS A 303 -3.12 16.48 21.73
N ARG A 304 -1.97 17.16 21.82
CA ARG A 304 -0.71 16.66 21.24
C ARG A 304 0.29 16.29 22.33
N ASN A 305 1.01 15.22 22.10
CA ASN A 305 2.13 14.86 22.94
C ASN A 305 3.32 15.81 22.71
N LYS A 306 4.44 15.60 23.42
CA LYS A 306 5.68 16.39 23.28
C LYS A 306 6.29 16.38 21.87
N HIS A 307 5.88 15.45 21.02
CA HIS A 307 6.33 15.33 19.63
C HIS A 307 5.37 15.97 18.62
N GLY A 308 4.26 16.58 19.11
CA GLY A 308 3.26 17.24 18.28
C GLY A 308 2.26 16.29 17.63
N ILE A 309 2.15 15.06 18.12
CA ILE A 309 1.30 13.99 17.62
C ILE A 309 0.05 13.88 18.50
N PRO A 310 -1.15 13.74 17.92
CA PRO A 310 -2.37 13.51 18.70
C PRO A 310 -2.30 12.15 19.40
N TRP A 311 -2.85 12.07 20.60
CA TRP A 311 -2.84 10.86 21.44
C TRP A 311 -4.19 10.63 22.14
#